data_94ad40b7182d91aa5f0b5a183e6ad272
#
_entry.id   94ad40b7182d91aa5f0b5a183e6ad272
#
_cell.length_a   1.000
_cell.length_b   1.000
_cell.length_c   1.000
_cell.angle_alpha   90.00
_cell.angle_beta   90.00
_cell.angle_gamma   90.00
#
_symmetry.space_group_name_H-M   'P 1'
#
loop_
_entity.id
_entity.type
_entity.pdbx_description
1 polymer ?
#
loop_
_entity_poly.entity_id
_entity_poly.type
_entity_poly.pdbx_seq_one_letter_code
_entity_poly.pdbx_strand_id
1 'polypeptide(L)'
;DGSPVMINLVHDIDILRFAIGEIVQAKALRGRSQRGAVRIETGAIAFGFETGAVGTVAFSDVTPSPWGFEAGTGENPNIGATHQDMMWITGTKGALSFPSMTLWQGEDWGQAARKIPTTAEKNVKVPLDAQLDHFLEVIDGAEPMIDVADATKTLEVALSLEAELAGQSEMGNVQV
;
A
#
# COMPACT_ATOMS: atom_id res chain seq x y z
N ASP A 1 -8.65 -16.57 11.63
CA ASP A 1 -7.72 -15.48 11.85
C ASP A 1 -6.87 -15.29 10.59
N GLY A 2 -7.05 -14.18 9.87
CA GLY A 2 -6.33 -13.86 8.65
C GLY A 2 -4.88 -13.43 8.91
N SER A 3 -4.04 -13.47 7.87
CA SER A 3 -2.71 -12.88 7.91
C SER A 3 -2.77 -11.37 7.66
N PRO A 4 -1.71 -10.61 7.99
CA PRO A 4 -1.62 -9.20 7.62
C PRO A 4 -1.78 -8.95 6.11
N VAL A 5 -1.41 -9.93 5.27
CA VAL A 5 -1.57 -9.83 3.81
C VAL A 5 -3.04 -9.76 3.43
N MET A 6 -3.86 -10.65 4.01
CA MET A 6 -5.28 -10.76 3.64
C MET A 6 -6.19 -9.78 4.37
N ILE A 7 -5.74 -9.20 5.48
CA ILE A 7 -6.55 -8.27 6.27
C ILE A 7 -6.27 -6.82 5.87
N ASN A 8 -5.00 -6.45 5.70
CA ASN A 8 -4.58 -5.07 5.49
C ASN A 8 -3.87 -4.87 4.15
N LEU A 9 -2.84 -5.66 3.86
CA LEU A 9 -2.00 -5.44 2.67
C LEU A 9 -2.77 -5.60 1.35
N VAL A 10 -3.88 -6.33 1.33
CA VAL A 10 -4.77 -6.41 0.18
C VAL A 10 -5.24 -5.02 -0.27
N HIS A 11 -5.45 -4.09 0.66
CA HIS A 11 -5.82 -2.70 0.35
C HIS A 11 -4.65 -1.91 -0.23
N ASP A 12 -3.44 -2.11 0.30
CA ASP A 12 -2.23 -1.46 -0.26
C ASP A 12 -1.92 -1.98 -1.67
N ILE A 13 -2.12 -3.28 -1.92
CA ILE A 13 -2.00 -3.88 -3.27
C ILE A 13 -2.98 -3.21 -4.23
N ASP A 14 -4.22 -2.99 -3.82
CA ASP A 14 -5.24 -2.33 -4.62
C ASP A 14 -4.85 -0.88 -4.95
N ILE A 15 -4.41 -0.13 -3.95
CA ILE A 15 -3.92 1.25 -4.12
C ILE A 15 -2.71 1.29 -5.07
N LEU A 16 -1.77 0.34 -4.96
CA LEU A 16 -0.61 0.28 -5.84
C LEU A 16 -1.01 -0.02 -7.29
N ARG A 17 -1.97 -0.94 -7.51
CA ARG A 17 -2.51 -1.22 -8.85
C ARG A 17 -3.18 0.02 -9.42
N PHE A 18 -4.00 0.71 -8.64
CA PHE A 18 -4.67 1.94 -9.04
C PHE A 18 -3.68 3.07 -9.40
N ALA A 19 -2.66 3.28 -8.56
CA ALA A 19 -1.75 4.42 -8.70
C ALA A 19 -0.62 4.20 -9.72
N ILE A 20 -0.13 2.96 -9.89
CA ILE A 20 1.09 2.64 -10.64
C ILE A 20 0.78 1.81 -11.89
N GLY A 21 -0.20 0.91 -11.79
CA GLY A 21 -0.58 -0.03 -12.85
C GLY A 21 -0.59 -1.47 -12.39
N GLU A 22 -0.90 -2.39 -13.30
CA GLU A 22 -1.03 -3.81 -12.97
C GLU A 22 0.29 -4.40 -12.48
N ILE A 23 0.21 -5.21 -11.41
CA ILE A 23 1.34 -5.94 -10.86
C ILE A 23 1.54 -7.21 -11.68
N VAL A 24 2.69 -7.32 -12.34
CA VAL A 24 3.05 -8.46 -13.20
C VAL A 24 4.07 -9.38 -12.55
N GLN A 25 4.71 -8.93 -11.48
CA GLN A 25 5.67 -9.73 -10.71
C GLN A 25 5.62 -9.31 -9.25
N ALA A 26 5.62 -10.29 -8.36
CA ALA A 26 5.80 -10.07 -6.93
C ALA A 26 6.73 -11.13 -6.35
N LYS A 27 7.55 -10.74 -5.37
CA LYS A 27 8.42 -11.62 -4.60
C LYS A 27 8.41 -11.20 -3.15
N ALA A 28 8.19 -12.14 -2.27
CA ALA A 28 8.06 -11.90 -0.85
C ALA A 28 9.16 -12.59 -0.04
N LEU A 29 9.53 -11.98 1.07
CA LEU A 29 10.41 -12.52 2.09
C LEU A 29 9.66 -12.50 3.42
N ARG A 30 9.58 -13.66 4.08
CA ARG A 30 8.96 -13.82 5.39
C ARG A 30 9.96 -13.49 6.49
N GLY A 31 9.57 -12.62 7.41
CA GLY A 31 10.28 -12.37 8.64
C GLY A 31 10.03 -13.46 9.70
N ARG A 32 10.85 -13.46 10.75
CA ARG A 32 10.68 -14.37 11.88
C ARG A 32 9.43 -13.99 12.70
N SER A 33 8.65 -15.00 13.10
CA SER A 33 7.54 -14.79 14.04
C SER A 33 8.06 -14.35 15.42
N GLN A 34 7.44 -13.32 15.98
CA GLN A 34 7.75 -12.80 17.30
C GLN A 34 6.85 -13.42 18.38
N ARG A 35 5.65 -13.85 18.00
CA ARG A 35 4.65 -14.43 18.91
C ARG A 35 4.71 -15.97 18.98
N GLY A 36 5.69 -16.58 18.27
CA GLY A 36 5.85 -18.03 18.25
C GLY A 36 4.74 -18.79 17.53
N ALA A 37 3.95 -18.10 16.73
CA ALA A 37 2.88 -18.70 15.93
C ALA A 37 3.39 -19.05 14.52
N VAL A 38 2.76 -20.06 13.90
CA VAL A 38 3.01 -20.42 12.50
C VAL A 38 2.47 -19.34 11.52
N ARG A 39 2.21 -18.14 12.03
CA ARG A 39 1.57 -17.05 11.29
C ARG A 39 2.63 -16.18 10.59
N ILE A 40 2.22 -15.62 9.46
CA ILE A 40 2.94 -14.53 8.82
C ILE A 40 2.66 -13.27 9.66
N GLU A 41 3.70 -12.69 10.26
CA GLU A 41 3.59 -11.50 11.11
C GLU A 41 4.32 -10.31 10.50
N THR A 42 5.44 -10.59 9.84
CA THR A 42 6.28 -9.58 9.21
C THR A 42 6.77 -10.07 7.86
N GLY A 43 7.02 -9.16 6.96
CA GLY A 43 7.62 -9.48 5.67
C GLY A 43 7.99 -8.26 4.87
N ALA A 44 8.64 -8.52 3.77
CA ALA A 44 8.95 -7.53 2.75
C ALA A 44 8.61 -8.09 1.38
N ILE A 45 8.12 -7.25 0.49
CA ILE A 45 7.69 -7.62 -0.84
C ILE A 45 8.34 -6.69 -1.84
N ALA A 46 8.82 -7.23 -2.95
CA ALA A 46 9.22 -6.49 -4.13
C ALA A 46 8.17 -6.71 -5.23
N PHE A 47 7.76 -5.63 -5.88
CA PHE A 47 6.80 -5.62 -6.97
C PHE A 47 7.43 -5.14 -8.27
N GLY A 48 7.03 -5.75 -9.38
CA GLY A 48 7.23 -5.26 -10.74
C GLY A 48 5.87 -4.97 -11.38
N PHE A 49 5.75 -3.83 -12.04
CA PHE A 49 4.52 -3.36 -12.68
C PHE A 49 4.61 -3.43 -14.20
N GLU A 50 3.50 -3.56 -14.89
CA GLU A 50 3.44 -3.56 -16.36
C GLU A 50 4.01 -2.28 -16.98
N THR A 51 3.95 -1.16 -16.25
CA THR A 51 4.55 0.12 -16.64
C THR A 51 6.07 0.11 -16.65
N GLY A 52 6.71 -0.96 -16.14
CA GLY A 52 8.16 -1.05 -15.91
C GLY A 52 8.60 -0.43 -14.58
N ALA A 53 7.70 0.12 -13.79
CA ALA A 53 8.01 0.56 -12.44
C ALA A 53 8.32 -0.64 -11.53
N VAL A 54 9.10 -0.38 -10.46
CA VAL A 54 9.36 -1.34 -9.40
C VAL A 54 9.07 -0.70 -8.06
N GLY A 55 8.66 -1.50 -7.09
CA GLY A 55 8.33 -1.02 -5.75
C GLY A 55 8.66 -2.03 -4.68
N THR A 56 8.68 -1.58 -3.44
CA THR A 56 8.85 -2.43 -2.27
C THR A 56 7.88 -2.04 -1.17
N VAL A 57 7.40 -3.03 -0.44
CA VAL A 57 6.56 -2.84 0.74
C VAL A 57 7.14 -3.67 1.88
N ALA A 58 7.24 -3.07 3.05
CA ALA A 58 7.49 -3.80 4.30
C ALA A 58 6.21 -3.77 5.13
N PHE A 59 5.86 -4.87 5.77
CA PHE A 59 4.68 -4.95 6.62
C PHE A 59 4.99 -5.67 7.93
N SER A 60 4.27 -5.30 8.98
CA SER A 60 4.35 -5.95 10.30
C SER A 60 3.09 -5.69 11.10
N ASP A 61 2.56 -6.73 11.75
CA ASP A 61 1.45 -6.63 12.72
C ASP A 61 1.91 -6.79 14.18
N VAL A 62 3.21 -6.83 14.40
CA VAL A 62 3.83 -6.99 15.73
C VAL A 62 4.64 -5.77 16.17
N THR A 63 4.73 -4.76 15.33
CA THR A 63 5.55 -3.57 15.58
C THR A 63 4.67 -2.33 15.60
N PRO A 64 4.58 -1.59 16.72
CA PRO A 64 3.98 -0.26 16.72
C PRO A 64 4.71 0.63 15.73
N SER A 65 3.97 1.24 14.81
CA SER A 65 4.54 2.05 13.75
C SER A 65 3.67 3.29 13.49
N PRO A 66 4.27 4.46 13.24
CA PRO A 66 3.53 5.63 12.82
C PRO A 66 3.12 5.56 11.33
N TRP A 67 3.64 4.57 10.61
CA TRP A 67 3.47 4.42 9.16
C TRP A 67 2.40 3.37 8.87
N GLY A 68 1.22 3.79 8.57
CA GLY A 68 0.11 2.95 8.15
C GLY A 68 -0.90 3.84 7.46
N PHE A 69 -1.71 3.28 6.58
CA PHE A 69 -2.68 4.05 5.81
C PHE A 69 -3.61 4.85 6.74
N GLU A 70 -4.26 4.19 7.67
CA GLU A 70 -5.22 4.80 8.58
C GLU A 70 -4.56 5.80 9.55
N ALA A 71 -3.38 5.46 10.09
CA ALA A 71 -2.64 6.37 10.96
C ALA A 71 -2.10 7.58 10.19
N GLY A 72 -1.60 7.38 8.98
CA GLY A 72 -1.07 8.44 8.12
C GLY A 72 -2.15 9.39 7.63
N THR A 73 -3.26 8.88 7.12
CA THR A 73 -4.38 9.67 6.59
C THR A 73 -5.22 10.29 7.71
N GLY A 74 -5.33 9.62 8.86
CA GLY A 74 -6.20 10.03 9.95
C GLY A 74 -7.68 9.79 9.67
N GLU A 75 -8.00 8.91 8.71
CA GLU A 75 -9.38 8.66 8.28
C GLU A 75 -10.19 7.78 9.24
N ASN A 76 -9.51 6.93 10.01
CA ASN A 76 -10.15 6.06 10.98
C ASN A 76 -10.13 6.70 12.38
N PRO A 77 -11.28 7.13 12.92
CA PRO A 77 -11.33 7.81 14.22
C PRO A 77 -10.93 6.90 15.40
N ASN A 78 -10.87 5.59 15.20
CA ASN A 78 -10.48 4.63 16.23
C ASN A 78 -8.96 4.39 16.27
N ILE A 79 -8.20 4.93 15.31
CA ILE A 79 -6.75 4.80 15.22
C ILE A 79 -6.12 6.18 15.41
N GLY A 80 -5.12 6.28 16.27
CA GLY A 80 -4.41 7.54 16.53
C GLY A 80 -3.73 8.05 15.24
N ALA A 81 -4.14 9.23 14.78
CA ALA A 81 -3.57 9.84 13.59
C ALA A 81 -2.14 10.33 13.84
N THR A 82 -1.23 9.94 12.98
CA THR A 82 0.17 10.37 13.02
C THR A 82 0.49 11.39 11.93
N HIS A 83 -0.28 11.42 10.85
CA HIS A 83 -0.06 12.24 9.66
C HIS A 83 1.34 12.10 9.06
N GLN A 84 1.96 10.93 9.24
CA GLN A 84 3.25 10.63 8.64
C GLN A 84 3.06 10.04 7.25
N ASP A 85 3.96 10.42 6.34
CA ASP A 85 4.01 9.79 5.03
C ASP A 85 4.43 8.33 5.16
N MET A 86 3.74 7.47 4.42
CA MET A 86 3.96 6.02 4.41
C MET A 86 4.30 5.47 3.03
N MET A 87 4.07 6.26 1.98
CA MET A 87 4.37 5.90 0.61
C MET A 87 5.14 7.02 -0.09
N TRP A 88 6.18 6.63 -0.84
CA TRP A 88 6.99 7.53 -1.64
C TRP A 88 7.06 6.99 -3.06
N ILE A 89 6.60 7.77 -4.01
CA ILE A 89 6.62 7.45 -5.44
C ILE A 89 7.64 8.34 -6.10
N THR A 90 8.61 7.75 -6.77
CA THR A 90 9.65 8.48 -7.52
C THR A 90 9.51 8.22 -9.00
N GLY A 91 9.61 9.27 -9.78
CA GLY A 91 9.55 9.21 -11.24
C GLY A 91 10.57 10.15 -11.89
N THR A 92 10.66 10.11 -13.19
CA THR A 92 11.61 10.90 -13.98
C THR A 92 11.40 12.42 -13.89
N LYS A 93 10.23 12.87 -13.43
CA LYS A 93 9.85 14.29 -13.33
C LYS A 93 9.75 14.80 -11.91
N GLY A 94 9.89 13.92 -10.91
CA GLY A 94 9.77 14.31 -9.52
C GLY A 94 9.43 13.13 -8.61
N ALA A 95 9.16 13.45 -7.36
CA ALA A 95 8.75 12.48 -6.35
C ALA A 95 7.53 12.97 -5.58
N LEU A 96 6.68 12.06 -5.15
CA LEU A 96 5.46 12.32 -4.39
C LEU A 96 5.50 11.54 -3.09
N SER A 97 5.13 12.20 -2.00
CA SER A 97 4.88 11.55 -0.71
C SER A 97 3.39 11.49 -0.41
N PHE A 98 2.92 10.39 0.16
CA PHE A 98 1.52 10.20 0.57
C PHE A 98 1.46 9.81 2.06
N PRO A 99 0.50 10.34 2.84
CA PRO A 99 -0.68 11.12 2.45
C PRO A 99 -0.47 12.65 2.41
N SER A 100 0.72 13.18 2.66
CA SER A 100 0.92 14.64 2.64
C SER A 100 0.72 15.28 1.27
N MET A 101 0.70 14.48 0.20
CA MET A 101 0.67 14.92 -1.20
C MET A 101 1.78 15.91 -1.52
N THR A 102 2.94 15.72 -0.87
CA THR A 102 4.10 16.58 -1.08
C THR A 102 4.79 16.19 -2.38
N LEU A 103 4.83 17.11 -3.33
CA LEU A 103 5.54 16.96 -4.59
C LEU A 103 6.93 17.57 -4.50
N TRP A 104 7.95 16.83 -4.95
CA TRP A 104 9.34 17.24 -5.00
C TRP A 104 9.83 17.24 -6.44
N GLN A 105 10.50 18.31 -6.85
CA GLN A 105 11.12 18.44 -8.17
C GLN A 105 12.51 19.02 -8.05
N GLY A 106 13.39 18.59 -8.96
CA GLY A 106 14.74 19.10 -9.13
C GLY A 106 15.11 19.05 -10.61
N GLU A 107 16.03 19.92 -11.03
CA GLU A 107 16.46 19.98 -12.43
C GLU A 107 17.61 19.01 -12.70
N ASP A 108 18.49 18.85 -11.76
CA ASP A 108 19.64 17.93 -11.83
C ASP A 108 20.12 17.51 -10.44
N TRP A 109 21.13 16.65 -10.41
CA TRP A 109 21.74 16.15 -9.16
C TRP A 109 22.59 17.19 -8.42
N GLY A 110 22.95 18.29 -9.06
CA GLY A 110 23.69 19.39 -8.45
C GLY A 110 22.83 20.29 -7.59
N GLN A 111 21.51 20.16 -7.66
CA GLN A 111 20.55 20.94 -6.91
C GLN A 111 19.68 20.03 -6.04
N ALA A 112 19.43 20.43 -4.79
CA ALA A 112 18.51 19.74 -3.93
C ALA A 112 17.08 19.81 -4.51
N ALA A 113 16.39 18.70 -4.50
CA ALA A 113 14.97 18.68 -4.85
C ALA A 113 14.19 19.63 -3.94
N ARG A 114 13.29 20.41 -4.49
CA ARG A 114 12.47 21.38 -3.76
C ARG A 114 11.01 20.95 -3.71
N LYS A 115 10.40 21.24 -2.59
CA LYS A 115 8.97 21.04 -2.40
C LYS A 115 8.19 21.98 -3.31
N ILE A 116 7.27 21.42 -4.10
CA ILE A 116 6.38 22.18 -4.94
C ILE A 116 5.02 22.27 -4.22
N PRO A 117 4.41 23.45 -4.10
CA PRO A 117 3.06 23.58 -3.60
C PRO A 117 2.11 22.75 -4.48
N THR A 118 1.30 21.90 -3.87
CA THR A 118 0.26 21.17 -4.60
C THR A 118 -1.06 21.87 -4.37
N THR A 119 -1.89 21.92 -5.39
CA THR A 119 -3.27 22.40 -5.33
C THR A 119 -4.24 21.24 -5.12
N ALA A 120 -3.73 20.04 -4.82
CA ALA A 120 -4.58 18.89 -4.53
C ALA A 120 -5.46 19.23 -3.33
N GLU A 121 -6.74 19.36 -3.58
CA GLU A 121 -7.73 19.51 -2.52
C GLU A 121 -7.69 18.23 -1.68
N LYS A 122 -7.53 18.40 -0.38
CA LYS A 122 -7.73 17.28 0.53
C LYS A 122 -9.20 16.91 0.44
N ASN A 123 -9.50 15.76 -0.11
CA ASN A 123 -10.84 15.23 -0.05
C ASN A 123 -11.16 14.98 1.44
N VAL A 124 -12.09 15.77 1.97
CA VAL A 124 -12.43 15.74 3.39
C VAL A 124 -13.44 14.64 3.69
N LYS A 125 -13.94 13.95 2.64
CA LYS A 125 -14.95 12.91 2.82
C LYS A 125 -14.32 11.63 3.34
N VAL A 126 -14.90 11.09 4.40
CA VAL A 126 -14.48 9.79 4.95
C VAL A 126 -14.65 8.73 3.85
N PRO A 127 -13.64 7.87 3.60
CA PRO A 127 -13.70 6.88 2.53
C PRO A 127 -14.92 5.96 2.56
N LEU A 128 -15.35 5.55 3.76
CA LEU A 128 -16.56 4.71 3.89
C LEU A 128 -17.84 5.45 3.48
N ASP A 129 -17.94 6.76 3.77
CA ASP A 129 -19.06 7.57 3.31
C ASP A 129 -19.03 7.76 1.80
N ALA A 130 -17.83 7.96 1.23
CA ALA A 130 -17.65 8.04 -0.21
C ALA A 130 -18.01 6.72 -0.91
N GLN A 131 -17.66 5.59 -0.31
CA GLN A 131 -18.01 4.27 -0.82
C GLN A 131 -19.53 4.05 -0.81
N LEU A 132 -20.21 4.43 0.28
CA LEU A 132 -21.67 4.31 0.38
C LEU A 132 -22.37 5.15 -0.68
N ASP A 133 -21.94 6.40 -0.86
CA ASP A 133 -22.54 7.28 -1.87
C ASP A 133 -22.34 6.71 -3.28
N HIS A 134 -21.11 6.24 -3.59
CA HIS A 134 -20.85 5.62 -4.87
C HIS A 134 -21.69 4.35 -5.08
N PHE A 135 -21.89 3.55 -4.03
CA PHE A 135 -22.77 2.39 -4.10
C PHE A 135 -24.21 2.78 -4.45
N LEU A 136 -24.73 3.86 -3.87
CA LEU A 136 -26.06 4.38 -4.22
C LEU A 136 -26.11 4.88 -5.67
N GLU A 137 -25.08 5.56 -6.14
CA GLU A 137 -24.98 5.97 -7.55
C GLU A 137 -24.97 4.76 -8.50
N VAL A 138 -24.30 3.66 -8.15
CA VAL A 138 -24.31 2.43 -8.95
C VAL A 138 -25.69 1.78 -8.96
N ILE A 139 -26.44 1.81 -7.85
CA ILE A 139 -27.85 1.36 -7.84
C ILE A 139 -28.70 2.19 -8.81
N ASP A 140 -28.42 3.47 -8.94
CA ASP A 140 -29.11 4.39 -9.84
C ASP A 140 -28.60 4.32 -11.30
N GLY A 141 -27.64 3.41 -11.57
CA GLY A 141 -27.18 3.10 -12.93
C GLY A 141 -25.83 3.66 -13.31
N ALA A 142 -25.05 4.19 -12.36
CA ALA A 142 -23.65 4.54 -12.62
C ALA A 142 -22.79 3.28 -12.77
N GLU A 143 -21.74 3.37 -13.57
CA GLU A 143 -20.74 2.29 -13.67
C GLU A 143 -19.94 2.22 -12.36
N PRO A 144 -19.66 1.00 -11.84
CA PRO A 144 -18.82 0.85 -10.66
C PRO A 144 -17.37 1.28 -10.95
N MET A 145 -16.78 2.06 -10.06
CA MET A 145 -15.37 2.48 -10.16
C MET A 145 -14.41 1.28 -10.10
N ILE A 146 -14.75 0.29 -9.31
CA ILE A 146 -14.04 -0.99 -9.20
C ILE A 146 -15.06 -2.10 -9.40
N ASP A 147 -14.92 -2.88 -10.44
CA ASP A 147 -15.77 -4.03 -10.72
C ASP A 147 -15.20 -5.32 -10.10
N VAL A 148 -15.96 -6.41 -10.22
CA VAL A 148 -15.56 -7.72 -9.69
C VAL A 148 -14.30 -8.25 -10.38
N ALA A 149 -14.10 -7.96 -11.67
CA ALA A 149 -12.94 -8.42 -12.41
C ALA A 149 -11.67 -7.70 -11.94
N ASP A 150 -11.76 -6.40 -11.66
CA ASP A 150 -10.65 -5.63 -11.10
C ASP A 150 -10.32 -6.07 -9.67
N ALA A 151 -11.32 -6.19 -8.80
CA ALA A 151 -11.13 -6.67 -7.42
C ALA A 151 -10.54 -8.10 -7.38
N THR A 152 -10.89 -8.95 -8.35
CA THR A 152 -10.32 -10.30 -8.47
C THR A 152 -8.82 -10.27 -8.69
N LYS A 153 -8.31 -9.37 -9.53
CA LYS A 153 -6.87 -9.24 -9.77
C LYS A 153 -6.09 -8.84 -8.49
N THR A 154 -6.64 -7.92 -7.69
CA THR A 154 -6.06 -7.59 -6.38
C THR A 154 -5.99 -8.83 -5.49
N LEU A 155 -7.08 -9.59 -5.42
CA LEU A 155 -7.16 -10.80 -4.61
C LEU A 155 -6.18 -11.89 -5.09
N GLU A 156 -6.01 -12.08 -6.41
CA GLU A 156 -5.05 -13.03 -6.99
C GLU A 156 -3.61 -12.71 -6.57
N VAL A 157 -3.22 -11.44 -6.59
CA VAL A 157 -1.90 -11.02 -6.12
C VAL A 157 -1.75 -11.30 -4.62
N ALA A 158 -2.75 -10.93 -3.81
CA ALA A 158 -2.71 -11.16 -2.37
C ALA A 158 -2.61 -12.65 -2.01
N LEU A 159 -3.40 -13.51 -2.66
CA LEU A 159 -3.36 -14.96 -2.45
C LEU A 159 -2.03 -15.59 -2.89
N SER A 160 -1.46 -15.11 -3.99
CA SER A 160 -0.14 -15.57 -4.45
C SER A 160 0.96 -15.22 -3.43
N LEU A 161 0.94 -14.03 -2.88
CA LEU A 161 1.87 -13.59 -1.84
C LEU A 161 1.68 -14.36 -0.53
N GLU A 162 0.44 -14.57 -0.12
CA GLU A 162 0.10 -15.39 1.06
C GLU A 162 0.66 -16.81 0.92
N ALA A 163 0.47 -17.44 -0.24
CA ALA A 163 1.00 -18.77 -0.52
C ALA A 163 2.52 -18.81 -0.53
N GLU A 164 3.18 -17.80 -1.13
CA GLU A 164 4.64 -17.71 -1.15
C GLU A 164 5.22 -17.55 0.27
N LEU A 165 4.65 -16.66 1.08
CA LEU A 165 5.07 -16.42 2.46
C LEU A 165 4.81 -17.64 3.38
N ALA A 166 3.67 -18.30 3.20
CA ALA A 166 3.33 -19.49 3.97
C ALA A 166 4.26 -20.68 3.65
N GLY A 167 4.72 -20.80 2.40
CA GLY A 167 5.66 -21.84 1.97
C GLY A 167 7.09 -21.62 2.42
N GLN A 168 7.46 -20.45 2.94
CA GLN A 168 8.80 -20.15 3.41
C GLN A 168 8.98 -20.60 4.86
N SER A 169 10.08 -21.33 5.12
CA SER A 169 10.58 -21.53 6.49
C SER A 169 10.98 -20.16 7.07
N GLU A 170 10.81 -19.98 8.38
CA GLU A 170 11.35 -18.79 9.04
C GLU A 170 12.84 -18.65 8.71
N MET A 171 13.28 -17.47 8.30
CA MET A 171 14.68 -17.21 8.06
C MET A 171 15.46 -17.49 9.35
N GLY A 172 16.34 -18.50 9.28
CA GLY A 172 17.32 -18.75 10.33
C GLY A 172 18.24 -17.53 10.51
N ASN A 173 18.88 -17.42 11.66
CA ASN A 173 19.84 -16.35 11.92
C ASN A 173 20.84 -16.27 10.75
N VAL A 174 20.71 -15.25 9.92
CA VAL A 174 21.84 -14.84 9.07
C VAL A 174 22.86 -14.26 10.03
N GLN A 175 23.94 -15.00 10.26
CA GLN A 175 25.12 -14.43 10.91
C GLN A 175 25.70 -13.41 9.92
N VAL A 176 25.55 -12.15 10.25
CA VAL A 176 26.20 -11.02 9.58
C VAL A 176 27.62 -10.93 10.12
#